data_10542e0eeaadabea742ec485bae2e300
#
_entry.id   10542e0eeaadabea742ec485bae2e300
#
_cell.length_a   1.000
_cell.length_b   1.000
_cell.length_c   1.000
_cell.angle_alpha   90.00
_cell.angle_beta   90.00
_cell.angle_gamma   90.00
#
_symmetry.space_group_name_H-M   'P 1'
#
loop_
_entity.id
_entity.type
_entity.pdbx_description
1 polymer ?
#
loop_
_entity_poly.entity_id
_entity_poly.type
_entity_poly.pdbx_seq_one_letter_code
_entity_poly.pdbx_strand_id
1 'polypeptide(L)'
;SENIWLAYQLYRPSDDSGYIVAFRRKDNPDKSYTVNLSGLHPDHTYILTNKDTGEAIKKTGKELANGFTLTLDNPQSSLIIKYQSSTTAIQKLSVGKKTGVKLRAIGAELDPHFLSQNVTRNDGAKAEDWDRIVVKRVKEMGLQSLRVMVMPQWYEPKNDNPDASKIDWHNFTFNSVEMQSLYKVLDMAQEQKMEVTLVLWGAPPGHFLAEGNYGNWVVAPTNYEEWSENFSALVQHLLNNKKYTCVKEITPINEPDWSYIIKGKAAPTADYIEMCKVLDRRFKEDGIRNKVHFSLSDNSDGGTGTHKYL
;
A
#
# COMPACT_ATOMS: atom_id res chain seq x y z
N SER A 1 19.24 -30.15 -31.85
CA SER A 1 20.02 -31.33 -31.64
C SER A 1 19.77 -31.93 -30.25
N GLU A 2 19.62 -33.22 -30.12
CA GLU A 2 19.39 -33.93 -28.86
C GLU A 2 20.71 -34.33 -28.15
N ASN A 3 21.84 -34.15 -28.82
CA ASN A 3 23.18 -34.57 -28.37
C ASN A 3 24.04 -33.40 -27.83
N ILE A 4 23.42 -32.32 -27.35
CA ILE A 4 24.14 -31.16 -26.83
C ILE A 4 23.69 -30.81 -25.40
N TRP A 5 24.52 -30.07 -24.70
CA TRP A 5 24.12 -29.31 -23.54
C TRP A 5 23.42 -28.00 -23.99
N LEU A 6 22.50 -27.57 -23.17
CA LEU A 6 21.89 -26.25 -23.27
C LEU A 6 22.03 -25.56 -21.91
N ALA A 7 22.63 -24.38 -21.87
CA ALA A 7 22.81 -23.64 -20.63
C ALA A 7 22.51 -22.15 -20.83
N TYR A 8 21.91 -21.56 -19.83
CA TYR A 8 21.59 -20.13 -19.78
C TYR A 8 22.15 -19.53 -18.51
N GLN A 9 22.71 -18.35 -18.63
CA GLN A 9 22.97 -17.47 -17.50
C GLN A 9 21.90 -16.38 -17.45
N LEU A 10 21.29 -16.21 -16.29
CA LEU A 10 20.45 -15.09 -15.95
C LEU A 10 21.21 -14.26 -14.92
N TYR A 11 21.37 -12.94 -15.17
CA TYR A 11 22.10 -12.05 -14.27
C TYR A 11 21.25 -10.82 -13.94
N ARG A 12 21.21 -10.48 -12.67
CA ARG A 12 20.55 -9.28 -12.15
C ARG A 12 21.58 -8.34 -11.53
N PRO A 13 21.95 -7.26 -12.25
CA PRO A 13 23.00 -6.35 -11.80
C PRO A 13 22.69 -5.61 -10.48
N SER A 14 21.40 -5.36 -10.21
CA SER A 14 20.97 -4.56 -9.05
C SER A 14 21.39 -5.13 -7.69
N ASP A 15 21.53 -6.44 -7.60
CA ASP A 15 21.92 -7.15 -6.37
C ASP A 15 23.05 -8.17 -6.59
N ASP A 16 23.70 -8.07 -7.74
CA ASP A 16 24.84 -8.91 -8.14
C ASP A 16 24.54 -10.40 -7.93
N SER A 17 23.40 -10.84 -8.44
CA SER A 17 22.91 -12.21 -8.32
C SER A 17 22.37 -12.75 -9.62
N GLY A 18 22.11 -14.07 -9.67
CA GLY A 18 21.52 -14.69 -10.83
C GLY A 18 21.34 -16.19 -10.72
N TYR A 19 21.09 -16.77 -11.88
CA TYR A 19 20.89 -18.21 -12.01
C TYR A 19 21.66 -18.75 -13.21
N ILE A 20 22.15 -19.98 -13.06
CA ILE A 20 22.58 -20.85 -14.17
C ILE A 20 21.52 -21.92 -14.28
N VAL A 21 20.94 -22.04 -15.47
CA VAL A 21 19.98 -23.11 -15.79
C VAL A 21 20.59 -23.93 -16.89
N ALA A 22 20.76 -25.23 -16.67
CA ALA A 22 21.40 -26.12 -17.61
C ALA A 22 20.61 -27.41 -17.81
N PHE A 23 20.70 -27.97 -19.03
CA PHE A 23 20.03 -29.18 -19.44
C PHE A 23 21.03 -30.09 -20.17
N ARG A 24 21.17 -31.32 -19.68
CA ARG A 24 21.81 -32.37 -20.45
C ARG A 24 20.75 -33.09 -21.28
N ARG A 25 20.83 -32.89 -22.59
CA ARG A 25 19.83 -33.46 -23.50
C ARG A 25 19.98 -34.99 -23.62
N LYS A 26 18.95 -35.66 -24.18
CA LYS A 26 18.75 -37.10 -24.19
C LYS A 26 19.96 -37.91 -24.72
N ASP A 27 20.49 -37.49 -25.86
CA ASP A 27 21.52 -38.22 -26.58
C ASP A 27 22.93 -37.67 -26.35
N ASN A 28 23.08 -36.79 -25.34
CA ASN A 28 24.39 -36.22 -25.05
C ASN A 28 25.23 -37.18 -24.19
N PRO A 29 26.42 -37.62 -24.69
CA PRO A 29 27.30 -38.55 -23.97
C PRO A 29 28.05 -37.87 -22.81
N ASP A 30 28.24 -36.55 -22.86
CA ASP A 30 29.10 -35.84 -21.93
C ASP A 30 28.36 -35.54 -20.65
N LYS A 31 28.86 -36.03 -19.53
CA LYS A 31 28.32 -35.79 -18.21
C LYS A 31 28.58 -34.36 -17.69
N SER A 32 29.59 -33.71 -18.24
CA SER A 32 30.04 -32.38 -17.77
C SER A 32 30.06 -31.37 -18.91
N TYR A 33 29.80 -30.13 -18.55
CA TYR A 33 29.84 -28.97 -19.45
C TYR A 33 30.41 -27.76 -18.75
N THR A 34 31.36 -27.06 -19.37
CA THR A 34 31.95 -25.86 -18.80
C THR A 34 31.30 -24.63 -19.39
N VAL A 35 30.84 -23.74 -18.50
CA VAL A 35 30.26 -22.46 -18.86
C VAL A 35 31.12 -21.31 -18.36
N ASN A 36 31.21 -20.24 -19.11
CA ASN A 36 31.87 -19.02 -18.72
C ASN A 36 30.83 -17.97 -18.39
N LEU A 37 30.77 -17.52 -17.13
CA LEU A 37 29.79 -16.53 -16.73
C LEU A 37 30.28 -15.13 -17.09
N SER A 38 29.35 -14.29 -17.52
CA SER A 38 29.64 -12.92 -17.94
C SER A 38 28.96 -11.89 -17.03
N GLY A 39 29.47 -10.64 -17.06
CA GLY A 39 28.89 -9.51 -16.32
C GLY A 39 29.16 -9.52 -14.82
N LEU A 40 29.87 -10.50 -14.28
CA LEU A 40 30.22 -10.58 -12.87
C LEU A 40 31.41 -9.67 -12.53
N HIS A 41 31.44 -9.18 -11.30
CA HIS A 41 32.60 -8.44 -10.78
C HIS A 41 33.75 -9.40 -10.49
N PRO A 42 34.91 -9.26 -11.13
CA PRO A 42 36.02 -10.24 -11.04
C PRO A 42 36.50 -10.53 -9.61
N ASP A 43 36.52 -9.48 -8.78
CA ASP A 43 37.06 -9.54 -7.41
C ASP A 43 35.98 -9.86 -6.35
N HIS A 44 34.71 -9.97 -6.76
CA HIS A 44 33.65 -10.39 -5.85
C HIS A 44 33.67 -11.90 -5.65
N THR A 45 33.35 -12.33 -4.45
CA THR A 45 33.11 -13.76 -4.15
C THR A 45 31.61 -14.03 -4.28
N TYR A 46 31.28 -15.06 -5.03
CA TYR A 46 29.90 -15.52 -5.23
C TYR A 46 29.68 -16.84 -4.50
N ILE A 47 28.53 -16.96 -3.86
CA ILE A 47 28.04 -18.22 -3.32
C ILE A 47 27.12 -18.83 -4.39
N LEU A 48 27.49 -20.00 -4.86
CA LEU A 48 26.70 -20.76 -5.83
C LEU A 48 26.00 -21.88 -5.08
N THR A 49 24.68 -21.88 -5.11
CA THR A 49 23.84 -22.88 -4.43
C THR A 49 23.09 -23.70 -5.46
N ASN A 50 23.33 -25.00 -5.49
CA ASN A 50 22.53 -25.97 -6.24
C ASN A 50 21.12 -26.02 -5.62
N LYS A 51 20.09 -25.75 -6.43
CA LYS A 51 18.71 -25.65 -5.93
C LYS A 51 18.06 -27.02 -5.70
N ASP A 52 18.63 -28.08 -6.28
CA ASP A 52 18.13 -29.42 -6.14
C ASP A 52 18.71 -30.14 -4.91
N THR A 53 20.01 -29.91 -4.62
CA THR A 53 20.71 -30.59 -3.51
C THR A 53 20.90 -29.70 -2.28
N GLY A 54 20.84 -28.38 -2.46
CA GLY A 54 21.16 -27.38 -1.41
C GLY A 54 22.67 -27.18 -1.20
N GLU A 55 23.52 -27.92 -1.88
CA GLU A 55 24.97 -27.73 -1.77
C GLU A 55 25.39 -26.35 -2.24
N ALA A 56 26.33 -25.76 -1.52
CA ALA A 56 26.85 -24.43 -1.82
C ALA A 56 28.38 -24.42 -1.89
N ILE A 57 28.88 -23.73 -2.90
CA ILE A 57 30.32 -23.49 -3.08
C ILE A 57 30.60 -22.00 -3.25
N LYS A 58 31.84 -21.59 -3.00
CA LYS A 58 32.30 -20.22 -3.20
C LYS A 58 33.28 -20.16 -4.37
N LYS A 59 33.11 -19.16 -5.24
CA LYS A 59 33.99 -18.84 -6.36
C LYS A 59 34.08 -17.33 -6.55
N THR A 60 35.22 -16.84 -7.00
CA THR A 60 35.36 -15.45 -7.44
C THR A 60 34.71 -15.23 -8.82
N GLY A 61 34.30 -14.00 -9.11
CA GLY A 61 33.81 -13.67 -10.45
C GLY A 61 34.83 -13.97 -11.54
N LYS A 62 36.12 -13.79 -11.25
CA LYS A 62 37.22 -14.14 -12.17
C LYS A 62 37.27 -15.65 -12.45
N GLU A 63 37.12 -16.51 -11.43
CA GLU A 63 37.06 -17.97 -11.62
C GLU A 63 35.84 -18.36 -12.46
N LEU A 64 34.70 -17.78 -12.18
CA LEU A 64 33.45 -18.08 -12.91
C LEU A 64 33.49 -17.62 -14.37
N ALA A 65 34.17 -16.53 -14.65
CA ALA A 65 34.40 -16.05 -16.03
C ALA A 65 35.37 -16.93 -16.82
N ASN A 66 36.31 -17.60 -16.13
CA ASN A 66 37.30 -18.45 -16.76
C ASN A 66 36.88 -19.93 -16.94
N GLY A 67 35.75 -20.30 -16.40
CA GLY A 67 35.18 -21.64 -16.59
C GLY A 67 34.61 -22.22 -15.30
N PHE A 68 33.32 -22.55 -15.33
CA PHE A 68 32.62 -23.25 -14.27
C PHE A 68 32.02 -24.55 -14.84
N THR A 69 32.45 -25.67 -14.30
CA THR A 69 32.00 -27.00 -14.77
C THR A 69 30.70 -27.40 -14.09
N LEU A 70 29.70 -27.69 -14.91
CA LEU A 70 28.41 -28.28 -14.52
C LEU A 70 28.47 -29.77 -14.75
N THR A 71 27.89 -30.57 -13.84
CA THR A 71 27.85 -32.02 -13.96
C THR A 71 26.43 -32.52 -13.73
N LEU A 72 25.97 -33.41 -14.63
CA LEU A 72 24.72 -34.15 -14.55
C LEU A 72 24.96 -35.59 -14.96
N ASP A 73 24.79 -36.51 -14.03
CA ASP A 73 25.09 -37.95 -14.28
C ASP A 73 24.13 -38.59 -15.27
N ASN A 74 22.89 -38.15 -15.26
CA ASN A 74 21.84 -38.72 -16.10
C ASN A 74 21.54 -37.82 -17.32
N PRO A 75 21.37 -38.41 -18.51
CA PRO A 75 20.77 -37.68 -19.63
C PRO A 75 19.31 -37.32 -19.31
N GLN A 76 18.73 -36.39 -20.06
CA GLN A 76 17.39 -35.83 -19.84
C GLN A 76 17.20 -35.23 -18.44
N SER A 77 18.25 -34.62 -17.93
CA SER A 77 18.22 -33.97 -16.62
C SER A 77 18.53 -32.49 -16.71
N SER A 78 18.19 -31.74 -15.66
CA SER A 78 18.41 -30.30 -15.53
C SER A 78 19.09 -29.97 -14.22
N LEU A 79 19.68 -28.80 -14.17
CA LEU A 79 20.37 -28.25 -13.01
C LEU A 79 20.05 -26.76 -12.90
N ILE A 80 19.70 -26.32 -11.71
CA ILE A 80 19.53 -24.90 -11.38
C ILE A 80 20.50 -24.52 -10.27
N ILE A 81 21.39 -23.59 -10.57
CA ILE A 81 22.32 -23.03 -9.60
C ILE A 81 21.97 -21.55 -9.42
N LYS A 82 21.60 -21.16 -8.20
CA LYS A 82 21.54 -19.76 -7.81
C LYS A 82 22.94 -19.29 -7.46
N TYR A 83 23.39 -18.17 -7.99
CA TYR A 83 24.58 -17.49 -7.52
C TYR A 83 24.27 -16.10 -7.00
N GLN A 84 24.99 -15.68 -5.97
CA GLN A 84 24.83 -14.37 -5.36
C GLN A 84 26.17 -13.91 -4.80
N SER A 85 26.51 -12.65 -5.03
CA SER A 85 27.69 -12.04 -4.44
C SER A 85 27.60 -12.07 -2.91
N SER A 86 28.65 -12.58 -2.27
CA SER A 86 28.83 -12.50 -0.83
C SER A 86 29.50 -11.19 -0.41
N THR A 87 29.99 -10.44 -1.39
CA THR A 87 30.49 -9.09 -1.16
C THR A 87 29.27 -8.21 -1.03
N THR A 88 28.77 -8.08 0.18
CA THR A 88 27.75 -7.09 0.50
C THR A 88 28.36 -5.75 0.14
N ALA A 89 27.86 -5.09 -0.90
CA ALA A 89 28.13 -3.67 -1.07
C ALA A 89 27.63 -3.01 0.20
N ILE A 90 28.55 -2.66 1.09
CA ILE A 90 28.24 -1.84 2.26
C ILE A 90 27.85 -0.49 1.65
N GLN A 91 26.55 -0.28 1.44
CA GLN A 91 26.06 1.06 1.20
C GLN A 91 26.40 1.86 2.45
N LYS A 92 27.47 2.64 2.37
CA LYS A 92 27.78 3.64 3.40
C LYS A 92 26.70 4.72 3.30
N LEU A 93 25.66 4.57 4.11
CA LEU A 93 24.74 5.66 4.37
C LEU A 93 25.49 6.65 5.30
N SER A 94 25.87 7.80 4.77
CA SER A 94 26.34 8.89 5.59
C SER A 94 25.16 9.74 6.01
N VAL A 95 24.89 9.79 7.31
CA VAL A 95 23.95 10.75 7.87
C VAL A 95 24.61 12.14 7.81
N GLY A 96 24.07 13.03 7.00
CA GLY A 96 24.56 14.41 6.88
C GLY A 96 24.34 15.22 8.16
N LYS A 97 24.65 16.52 8.12
CA LYS A 97 24.39 17.44 9.23
C LYS A 97 22.89 17.48 9.54
N LYS A 98 22.56 17.61 10.84
CA LYS A 98 21.17 17.86 11.26
C LYS A 98 20.61 19.06 10.48
N THR A 99 19.51 18.85 9.77
CA THR A 99 18.83 19.91 9.02
C THR A 99 18.00 20.82 9.92
N GLY A 100 17.81 20.48 11.19
CA GLY A 100 16.89 21.14 12.10
C GLY A 100 15.43 20.75 11.93
N VAL A 101 15.10 20.06 10.86
CA VAL A 101 13.75 19.55 10.61
C VAL A 101 13.52 18.30 11.46
N LYS A 102 12.44 18.30 12.23
CA LYS A 102 11.97 17.10 12.96
C LYS A 102 10.80 16.51 12.17
N LEU A 103 10.86 15.22 11.92
CA LEU A 103 9.66 14.48 11.48
C LEU A 103 8.64 14.54 12.61
N ARG A 104 7.39 14.86 12.28
CA ARG A 104 6.28 14.86 13.25
C ARG A 104 5.95 13.43 13.69
N ALA A 105 5.82 12.55 12.73
CA ALA A 105 5.49 11.15 12.96
C ALA A 105 6.01 10.27 11.81
N ILE A 106 6.18 8.99 12.08
CA ILE A 106 6.33 7.93 11.07
C ILE A 106 5.04 7.14 11.10
N GLY A 107 4.40 6.99 9.95
CA GLY A 107 3.09 6.36 9.84
C GLY A 107 2.99 5.37 8.69
N ALA A 108 1.86 4.72 8.64
CA ALA A 108 1.47 3.83 7.54
C ALA A 108 -0.01 3.97 7.26
N GLU A 109 -0.43 3.48 6.11
CA GLU A 109 -1.83 3.29 5.79
C GLU A 109 -2.32 1.96 6.35
N LEU A 110 -3.52 1.96 6.90
CA LEU A 110 -4.19 0.76 7.38
C LEU A 110 -5.69 0.84 7.05
N ASP A 111 -6.07 0.10 6.04
CA ASP A 111 -7.44 0.02 5.55
C ASP A 111 -8.31 -0.89 6.43
N PRO A 112 -9.31 -0.36 7.14
CA PRO A 112 -10.14 -1.16 8.05
C PRO A 112 -11.01 -2.17 7.31
N HIS A 113 -11.44 -1.89 6.09
CA HIS A 113 -12.31 -2.79 5.36
C HIS A 113 -11.66 -4.13 4.98
N PHE A 114 -10.34 -4.21 4.91
CA PHE A 114 -9.63 -5.48 4.71
C PHE A 114 -9.77 -6.47 5.87
N LEU A 115 -10.26 -6.01 7.00
CA LEU A 115 -10.46 -6.82 8.20
C LEU A 115 -11.95 -7.19 8.41
N SER A 116 -12.85 -6.64 7.60
CA SER A 116 -14.28 -6.97 7.67
C SER A 116 -14.55 -8.31 6.98
N GLN A 117 -15.59 -9.01 7.44
CA GLN A 117 -16.03 -10.27 6.83
C GLN A 117 -16.60 -10.11 5.41
N ASN A 118 -16.89 -8.87 5.01
CA ASN A 118 -17.46 -8.53 3.71
C ASN A 118 -16.42 -8.18 2.66
N VAL A 119 -15.14 -8.32 2.97
CA VAL A 119 -14.07 -8.09 1.99
C VAL A 119 -14.08 -9.18 0.95
N THR A 120 -14.32 -8.80 -0.29
CA THR A 120 -14.30 -9.71 -1.45
C THR A 120 -12.89 -9.96 -1.99
N ARG A 121 -11.86 -9.41 -1.37
CA ARG A 121 -10.46 -9.63 -1.79
C ARG A 121 -9.99 -11.00 -1.31
N ASN A 122 -9.58 -11.82 -2.26
CA ASN A 122 -8.95 -13.12 -2.02
C ASN A 122 -7.46 -12.97 -1.62
N ASP A 123 -7.14 -12.04 -0.74
CA ASP A 123 -5.77 -11.85 -0.25
C ASP A 123 -5.41 -12.82 0.88
N GLY A 124 -6.36 -13.65 1.30
CA GLY A 124 -6.15 -14.65 2.34
C GLY A 124 -6.12 -14.11 3.76
N ALA A 125 -6.40 -12.81 3.97
CA ALA A 125 -6.46 -12.24 5.31
C ALA A 125 -7.58 -12.87 6.16
N LYS A 126 -7.28 -13.18 7.42
CA LYS A 126 -8.18 -13.82 8.36
C LYS A 126 -8.37 -12.95 9.60
N ALA A 127 -9.47 -13.13 10.31
CA ALA A 127 -9.78 -12.37 11.52
C ALA A 127 -8.68 -12.47 12.60
N GLU A 128 -8.06 -13.64 12.76
CA GLU A 128 -6.96 -13.87 13.69
C GLU A 128 -5.66 -13.15 13.30
N ASP A 129 -5.53 -12.71 12.07
CA ASP A 129 -4.37 -11.97 11.59
C ASP A 129 -4.30 -10.56 12.20
N TRP A 130 -5.42 -10.06 12.71
CA TRP A 130 -5.44 -8.78 13.41
C TRP A 130 -4.46 -8.75 14.59
N ASP A 131 -4.64 -9.64 15.55
CA ASP A 131 -3.79 -9.68 16.74
C ASP A 131 -2.41 -10.28 16.45
N ARG A 132 -2.39 -11.34 15.65
CA ARG A 132 -1.19 -12.13 15.36
C ARG A 132 -0.19 -11.37 14.47
N ILE A 133 -0.68 -10.59 13.51
CA ILE A 133 0.14 -9.92 12.51
C ILE A 133 0.04 -8.40 12.65
N VAL A 134 -1.16 -7.81 12.48
CA VAL A 134 -1.32 -6.36 12.32
C VAL A 134 -0.89 -5.61 13.58
N VAL A 135 -1.51 -5.89 14.72
CA VAL A 135 -1.21 -5.19 15.99
C VAL A 135 0.26 -5.37 16.36
N LYS A 136 0.77 -6.60 16.20
CA LYS A 136 2.17 -6.91 16.46
C LYS A 136 3.12 -6.10 15.58
N ARG A 137 2.86 -6.02 14.27
CA ARG A 137 3.71 -5.27 13.32
C ARG A 137 3.65 -3.77 13.56
N VAL A 138 2.48 -3.21 13.77
CA VAL A 138 2.33 -1.79 14.09
C VAL A 138 3.20 -1.43 15.32
N LYS A 139 3.17 -2.26 16.35
CA LYS A 139 3.93 -2.07 17.58
C LYS A 139 5.44 -2.23 17.37
N GLU A 140 5.87 -3.29 16.66
CA GLU A 140 7.28 -3.54 16.35
C GLU A 140 7.89 -2.44 15.45
N MET A 141 7.12 -1.89 14.52
CA MET A 141 7.55 -0.78 13.66
C MET A 141 7.60 0.56 14.39
N GLY A 142 7.00 0.67 15.58
CA GLY A 142 6.95 1.91 16.35
C GLY A 142 6.20 3.03 15.60
N LEU A 143 5.13 2.68 14.88
CA LEU A 143 4.34 3.65 14.14
C LEU A 143 3.68 4.65 15.08
N GLN A 144 3.67 5.91 14.68
CA GLN A 144 3.15 7.04 15.46
C GLN A 144 1.88 7.62 14.84
N SER A 145 1.59 7.30 13.57
CA SER A 145 0.39 7.76 12.88
C SER A 145 -0.15 6.69 11.93
N LEU A 146 -1.45 6.76 11.68
CA LEU A 146 -2.14 5.94 10.69
C LEU A 146 -2.94 6.83 9.74
N ARG A 147 -2.89 6.53 8.46
CA ARG A 147 -3.83 7.00 7.45
C ARG A 147 -4.90 5.92 7.28
N VAL A 148 -6.15 6.27 7.49
CA VAL A 148 -7.26 5.31 7.56
C VAL A 148 -8.36 5.76 6.62
N MET A 149 -8.65 4.95 5.62
CA MET A 149 -9.71 5.21 4.68
C MET A 149 -11.07 4.83 5.24
N VAL A 150 -12.07 5.64 4.94
CA VAL A 150 -13.49 5.40 5.26
C VAL A 150 -14.35 5.63 4.04
N MET A 151 -15.49 4.98 3.99
CA MET A 151 -16.46 5.12 2.90
C MET A 151 -17.83 5.48 3.44
N PRO A 152 -18.56 6.40 2.77
CA PRO A 152 -19.85 6.92 3.25
C PRO A 152 -20.90 5.83 3.45
N GLN A 153 -20.96 4.82 2.57
CA GLN A 153 -21.94 3.73 2.66
C GLN A 153 -21.78 2.84 3.90
N TRP A 154 -20.67 2.93 4.64
CA TRP A 154 -20.49 2.13 5.85
C TRP A 154 -21.39 2.58 7.00
N TYR A 155 -21.72 3.87 7.03
CA TYR A 155 -22.47 4.48 8.12
C TYR A 155 -23.72 5.25 7.66
N GLU A 156 -23.81 5.60 6.37
CA GLU A 156 -24.99 6.19 5.76
C GLU A 156 -25.28 5.55 4.39
N PRO A 157 -25.77 4.30 4.35
CA PRO A 157 -26.03 3.59 3.09
C PRO A 157 -27.16 4.20 2.25
N LYS A 158 -28.01 5.00 2.87
CA LYS A 158 -29.11 5.74 2.25
C LYS A 158 -29.19 7.11 2.88
N ASN A 159 -29.62 8.10 2.10
CA ASN A 159 -29.85 9.44 2.63
C ASN A 159 -30.79 9.38 3.83
N ASP A 160 -30.43 10.01 4.92
CA ASP A 160 -31.17 10.05 6.17
C ASP A 160 -32.43 10.93 6.08
N ASN A 161 -32.33 12.07 5.36
CA ASN A 161 -33.40 13.02 5.14
C ASN A 161 -33.09 13.95 3.95
N PRO A 162 -34.08 14.72 3.44
CA PRO A 162 -33.87 15.62 2.30
C PRO A 162 -33.24 16.98 2.67
N ASP A 163 -32.94 17.23 3.94
CA ASP A 163 -32.42 18.50 4.45
C ASP A 163 -30.99 18.30 5.01
N ALA A 164 -30.00 18.48 4.16
CA ALA A 164 -28.59 18.35 4.50
C ALA A 164 -28.08 19.27 5.62
N SER A 165 -28.89 20.20 6.10
CA SER A 165 -28.57 21.01 7.28
C SER A 165 -28.80 20.27 8.61
N LYS A 166 -29.43 19.12 8.59
CA LYS A 166 -29.86 18.37 9.78
C LYS A 166 -29.50 16.90 9.68
N ILE A 167 -28.82 16.39 10.66
CA ILE A 167 -28.51 14.98 10.80
C ILE A 167 -29.69 14.27 11.46
N ASP A 168 -30.34 13.31 10.78
CA ASP A 168 -31.25 12.36 11.44
C ASP A 168 -30.48 11.12 11.91
N TRP A 169 -29.95 11.21 13.11
CA TRP A 169 -29.14 10.18 13.74
C TRP A 169 -29.76 8.77 13.77
N HIS A 170 -31.10 8.68 13.66
CA HIS A 170 -31.79 7.39 13.67
C HIS A 170 -31.60 6.60 12.38
N ASN A 171 -31.28 7.28 11.30
CA ASN A 171 -31.08 6.67 9.97
C ASN A 171 -29.61 6.33 9.67
N PHE A 172 -28.68 6.78 10.51
CA PHE A 172 -27.26 6.39 10.40
C PHE A 172 -27.01 4.99 10.97
N THR A 173 -26.13 4.23 10.33
CA THR A 173 -25.81 2.83 10.65
C THR A 173 -24.38 2.71 11.19
N PHE A 174 -24.13 3.12 12.43
CA PHE A 174 -22.79 3.05 13.05
C PHE A 174 -22.41 1.67 13.61
N ASN A 175 -23.15 0.63 13.29
CA ASN A 175 -22.94 -0.76 13.74
C ASN A 175 -22.68 -1.74 12.58
N SER A 176 -22.45 -1.27 11.37
CA SER A 176 -22.08 -2.11 10.23
C SER A 176 -20.79 -2.88 10.49
N VAL A 177 -20.53 -3.93 9.72
CA VAL A 177 -19.32 -4.75 9.84
C VAL A 177 -18.07 -3.91 9.56
N GLU A 178 -18.16 -3.01 8.59
CA GLU A 178 -17.10 -2.07 8.24
C GLU A 178 -16.83 -1.08 9.36
N MET A 179 -17.86 -0.55 10.00
CA MET A 179 -17.71 0.33 11.17
C MET A 179 -17.09 -0.42 12.36
N GLN A 180 -17.42 -1.68 12.59
CA GLN A 180 -16.77 -2.49 13.62
C GLN A 180 -15.27 -2.70 13.31
N SER A 181 -14.90 -2.86 12.04
CA SER A 181 -13.52 -2.94 11.61
C SER A 181 -12.77 -1.60 11.78
N LEU A 182 -13.43 -0.48 11.49
CA LEU A 182 -12.89 0.86 11.76
C LEU A 182 -12.62 1.05 13.26
N TYR A 183 -13.55 0.64 14.11
CA TYR A 183 -13.34 0.76 15.57
C TYR A 183 -12.16 -0.05 16.07
N LYS A 184 -11.92 -1.26 15.55
CA LYS A 184 -10.72 -2.04 15.88
C LYS A 184 -9.42 -1.28 15.57
N VAL A 185 -9.37 -0.62 14.42
CA VAL A 185 -8.21 0.21 14.03
C VAL A 185 -8.06 1.40 14.98
N LEU A 186 -9.14 2.10 15.27
CA LEU A 186 -9.11 3.29 16.15
C LEU A 186 -8.85 2.93 17.61
N ASP A 187 -9.35 1.81 18.10
CA ASP A 187 -9.06 1.28 19.45
C ASP A 187 -7.55 1.03 19.59
N MET A 188 -6.95 0.32 18.62
CA MET A 188 -5.51 0.09 18.60
C MET A 188 -4.72 1.39 18.53
N ALA A 189 -5.12 2.32 17.65
CA ALA A 189 -4.43 3.60 17.52
C ALA A 189 -4.51 4.42 18.82
N GLN A 190 -5.66 4.43 19.48
CA GLN A 190 -5.85 5.14 20.74
C GLN A 190 -5.07 4.50 21.88
N GLU A 191 -5.07 3.17 22.00
CA GLU A 191 -4.28 2.44 22.98
C GLU A 191 -2.78 2.70 22.84
N GLN A 192 -2.29 2.72 21.60
CA GLN A 192 -0.89 2.96 21.30
C GLN A 192 -0.52 4.45 21.19
N LYS A 193 -1.46 5.37 21.47
CA LYS A 193 -1.28 6.83 21.42
C LYS A 193 -0.82 7.35 20.06
N MET A 194 -1.31 6.73 19.00
CA MET A 194 -1.05 7.13 17.63
C MET A 194 -1.99 8.25 17.20
N GLU A 195 -1.58 9.05 16.21
CA GLU A 195 -2.47 10.00 15.54
C GLU A 195 -3.10 9.33 14.31
N VAL A 196 -4.36 9.66 14.02
CA VAL A 196 -5.10 9.14 12.88
C VAL A 196 -5.53 10.27 11.97
N THR A 197 -5.22 10.12 10.68
CA THR A 197 -5.80 10.88 9.58
C THR A 197 -6.90 10.04 8.96
N LEU A 198 -8.15 10.49 9.06
CA LEU A 198 -9.27 9.88 8.35
C LEU A 198 -9.35 10.44 6.93
N VAL A 199 -9.43 9.55 5.96
CA VAL A 199 -9.56 9.89 4.55
C VAL A 199 -10.90 9.42 4.04
N LEU A 200 -11.76 10.32 3.58
CA LEU A 200 -12.98 9.92 2.91
C LEU A 200 -12.64 9.57 1.46
N TRP A 201 -12.82 8.30 1.10
CA TRP A 201 -12.31 7.79 -0.17
C TRP A 201 -12.99 8.43 -1.39
N GLY A 202 -14.30 8.61 -1.34
CA GLY A 202 -15.13 9.16 -2.39
C GLY A 202 -16.52 8.54 -2.34
N ALA A 203 -17.41 9.05 -3.17
CA ALA A 203 -18.77 8.51 -3.29
C ALA A 203 -18.79 7.30 -4.23
N PRO A 204 -19.20 6.11 -3.78
CA PRO A 204 -19.26 4.93 -4.66
C PRO A 204 -20.44 5.03 -5.63
N PRO A 205 -20.32 4.41 -6.82
CA PRO A 205 -21.41 4.36 -7.79
C PRO A 205 -22.71 3.78 -7.18
N GLY A 206 -23.83 4.45 -7.46
CA GLY A 206 -25.15 4.06 -6.93
C GLY A 206 -25.43 4.53 -5.51
N HIS A 207 -24.50 5.15 -4.84
CA HIS A 207 -24.72 5.86 -3.59
C HIS A 207 -25.37 7.24 -3.88
N PHE A 208 -26.24 7.72 -3.01
CA PHE A 208 -26.97 8.98 -3.21
C PHE A 208 -26.03 10.22 -3.32
N LEU A 209 -24.82 10.15 -2.78
CA LEU A 209 -23.81 11.19 -2.90
C LEU A 209 -23.12 11.21 -4.27
N ALA A 210 -23.27 10.17 -5.10
CA ALA A 210 -22.67 10.06 -6.41
C ALA A 210 -23.71 10.14 -7.53
N GLU A 211 -23.48 10.95 -8.55
CA GLU A 211 -24.31 10.98 -9.73
C GLU A 211 -23.83 9.97 -10.79
N GLY A 212 -24.62 8.89 -10.94
CA GLY A 212 -24.41 7.90 -11.99
C GLY A 212 -23.25 6.95 -11.77
N ASN A 213 -22.99 6.11 -12.76
CA ASN A 213 -21.88 5.18 -12.83
C ASN A 213 -21.07 5.47 -14.09
N TYR A 214 -19.93 6.10 -13.93
CA TYR A 214 -19.04 6.48 -15.04
C TYR A 214 -17.83 5.56 -15.19
N GLY A 215 -17.94 4.33 -14.72
CA GLY A 215 -16.84 3.35 -14.81
C GLY A 215 -15.78 3.48 -13.70
N ASN A 216 -15.91 4.47 -12.82
CA ASN A 216 -15.06 4.63 -11.67
C ASN A 216 -15.75 4.01 -10.44
N TRP A 217 -14.97 3.40 -9.58
CA TRP A 217 -15.48 2.78 -8.36
C TRP A 217 -15.77 3.78 -7.23
N VAL A 218 -15.21 4.99 -7.32
CA VAL A 218 -15.52 6.17 -6.51
C VAL A 218 -15.45 7.43 -7.36
N VAL A 219 -16.24 8.44 -7.01
CA VAL A 219 -16.31 9.73 -7.70
C VAL A 219 -16.45 10.86 -6.68
N ALA A 220 -16.27 12.11 -7.15
CA ALA A 220 -16.58 13.28 -6.36
C ALA A 220 -18.07 13.35 -6.03
N PRO A 221 -18.43 13.91 -4.86
CA PRO A 221 -19.84 14.14 -4.51
C PRO A 221 -20.45 15.20 -5.43
N THR A 222 -21.73 15.06 -5.73
CA THR A 222 -22.50 16.03 -6.51
C THR A 222 -23.21 17.06 -5.66
N ASN A 223 -23.47 16.72 -4.39
CA ASN A 223 -24.03 17.62 -3.40
C ASN A 223 -23.05 17.79 -2.23
N TYR A 224 -22.43 18.99 -2.14
CA TYR A 224 -21.41 19.26 -1.13
C TYR A 224 -21.98 19.45 0.29
N GLU A 225 -23.24 19.86 0.43
CA GLU A 225 -23.90 19.94 1.73
C GLU A 225 -24.14 18.56 2.30
N GLU A 226 -24.71 17.63 1.52
CA GLU A 226 -24.88 16.22 1.90
C GLU A 226 -23.55 15.54 2.19
N TRP A 227 -22.53 15.78 1.37
CA TRP A 227 -21.19 15.26 1.59
C TRP A 227 -20.60 15.72 2.93
N SER A 228 -20.80 17.00 3.23
CA SER A 228 -20.30 17.61 4.46
C SER A 228 -21.07 17.14 5.67
N GLU A 229 -22.38 16.96 5.54
CA GLU A 229 -23.24 16.43 6.58
C GLU A 229 -22.85 14.97 6.91
N ASN A 230 -22.77 14.11 5.90
CA ASN A 230 -22.32 12.73 6.01
C ASN A 230 -20.99 12.62 6.78
N PHE A 231 -19.96 13.36 6.34
CA PHE A 231 -18.64 13.28 6.97
C PHE A 231 -18.62 13.91 8.37
N SER A 232 -19.38 14.98 8.59
CA SER A 232 -19.53 15.59 9.91
C SER A 232 -20.20 14.61 10.89
N ALA A 233 -21.22 13.90 10.47
CA ALA A 233 -21.89 12.89 11.28
C ALA A 233 -20.92 11.80 11.73
N LEU A 234 -20.11 11.26 10.83
CA LEU A 234 -19.07 10.28 11.18
C LEU A 234 -18.10 10.85 12.22
N VAL A 235 -17.54 12.02 11.95
CA VAL A 235 -16.52 12.63 12.83
C VAL A 235 -17.10 12.95 14.20
N GLN A 236 -18.32 13.49 14.26
CA GLN A 236 -19.04 13.71 15.53
C GLN A 236 -19.25 12.41 16.29
N HIS A 237 -19.67 11.35 15.60
CA HIS A 237 -19.84 10.03 16.21
C HIS A 237 -18.52 9.53 16.81
N LEU A 238 -17.44 9.58 16.07
CA LEU A 238 -16.15 9.11 16.53
C LEU A 238 -15.61 9.92 17.72
N LEU A 239 -15.68 11.25 17.64
CA LEU A 239 -15.16 12.14 18.67
C LEU A 239 -16.04 12.23 19.92
N ASN A 240 -17.36 12.35 19.72
CA ASN A 240 -18.29 12.67 20.82
C ASN A 240 -18.90 11.41 21.43
N ASN A 241 -19.26 10.39 20.63
CA ASN A 241 -19.91 9.17 21.15
C ASN A 241 -18.87 8.11 21.50
N LYS A 242 -17.94 7.83 20.59
CA LYS A 242 -16.87 6.82 20.79
C LYS A 242 -15.69 7.35 21.59
N LYS A 243 -15.51 8.67 21.70
CA LYS A 243 -14.40 9.33 22.44
C LYS A 243 -13.01 9.05 21.86
N TYR A 244 -12.89 8.85 20.56
CA TYR A 244 -11.61 8.68 19.90
C TYR A 244 -10.84 9.99 19.80
N THR A 245 -9.91 10.22 20.73
CA THR A 245 -9.02 11.40 20.72
C THR A 245 -7.84 11.21 19.77
N CYS A 246 -7.61 10.02 19.25
CA CYS A 246 -6.56 9.72 18.27
C CYS A 246 -6.87 10.32 16.88
N VAL A 247 -8.12 10.55 16.53
CA VAL A 247 -8.51 11.20 15.27
C VAL A 247 -8.11 12.66 15.30
N LYS A 248 -7.07 13.02 14.55
CA LYS A 248 -6.47 14.37 14.55
C LYS A 248 -6.60 15.09 13.22
N GLU A 249 -6.65 14.36 12.13
CA GLU A 249 -6.65 14.93 10.79
C GLU A 249 -7.74 14.32 9.92
N ILE A 250 -8.22 15.13 9.00
CA ILE A 250 -9.28 14.79 8.05
C ILE A 250 -8.78 15.13 6.65
N THR A 251 -8.81 14.17 5.74
CA THR A 251 -8.66 14.40 4.31
C THR A 251 -10.05 14.32 3.67
N PRO A 252 -10.54 15.42 3.08
CA PRO A 252 -11.91 15.50 2.57
C PRO A 252 -12.26 14.52 1.48
N ILE A 253 -11.30 14.14 0.65
CA ILE A 253 -11.42 13.11 -0.38
C ILE A 253 -10.04 12.58 -0.76
N ASN A 254 -9.95 11.28 -1.02
CA ASN A 254 -8.73 10.63 -1.48
C ASN A 254 -8.36 11.09 -2.88
N GLU A 255 -7.08 11.42 -3.09
CA GLU A 255 -6.47 11.66 -4.40
C GLU A 255 -7.35 12.50 -5.35
N PRO A 256 -7.64 13.77 -5.01
CA PRO A 256 -8.57 14.58 -5.80
C PRO A 256 -8.07 14.82 -7.23
N ASP A 257 -6.76 14.78 -7.48
CA ASP A 257 -6.16 14.87 -8.80
C ASP A 257 -6.49 13.68 -9.72
N TRP A 258 -6.87 12.56 -9.13
CA TRP A 258 -7.23 11.33 -9.81
C TRP A 258 -8.73 11.00 -9.69
N SER A 259 -9.32 11.09 -8.49
CA SER A 259 -10.67 10.61 -8.18
C SER A 259 -11.75 11.70 -8.21
N TYR A 260 -11.37 13.00 -8.33
CA TYR A 260 -12.35 14.09 -8.34
C TYR A 260 -13.02 14.22 -9.71
N ILE A 261 -13.93 13.28 -9.99
CA ILE A 261 -14.61 13.14 -11.27
C ILE A 261 -16.09 13.42 -11.07
N ILE A 262 -16.63 14.40 -11.83
CA ILE A 262 -18.05 14.74 -11.87
C ILE A 262 -18.56 14.39 -13.26
N LYS A 263 -19.65 13.61 -13.36
CA LYS A 263 -20.27 13.22 -14.64
C LYS A 263 -19.28 12.63 -15.66
N GLY A 264 -18.35 11.81 -15.17
CA GLY A 264 -17.35 11.13 -16.01
C GLY A 264 -16.20 12.02 -16.50
N LYS A 265 -16.07 13.25 -16.00
CA LYS A 265 -14.99 14.18 -16.36
C LYS A 265 -14.26 14.65 -15.11
N ALA A 266 -12.95 14.88 -15.23
CA ALA A 266 -12.18 15.52 -14.18
C ALA A 266 -12.81 16.88 -13.82
N ALA A 267 -13.15 17.07 -12.55
CA ALA A 267 -13.71 18.31 -12.09
C ALA A 267 -12.63 19.41 -11.99
N PRO A 268 -12.99 20.68 -12.17
CA PRO A 268 -12.10 21.78 -11.95
C PRO A 268 -11.61 21.85 -10.50
N THR A 269 -10.40 22.34 -10.29
CA THR A 269 -9.84 22.58 -8.93
C THR A 269 -10.74 23.48 -8.08
N ALA A 270 -11.43 24.43 -8.70
CA ALA A 270 -12.37 25.32 -8.02
C ALA A 270 -13.51 24.56 -7.32
N ASP A 271 -13.99 23.46 -7.91
CA ASP A 271 -15.05 22.63 -7.32
C ASP A 271 -14.55 21.89 -6.07
N TYR A 272 -13.32 21.37 -6.11
CA TYR A 272 -12.68 20.78 -4.93
C TYR A 272 -12.51 21.80 -3.80
N ILE A 273 -12.03 22.99 -4.13
CA ILE A 273 -11.89 24.09 -3.15
C ILE A 273 -13.25 24.44 -2.54
N GLU A 274 -14.31 24.50 -3.35
CA GLU A 274 -15.66 24.80 -2.85
C GLU A 274 -16.18 23.70 -1.94
N MET A 275 -16.00 22.44 -2.30
CA MET A 275 -16.32 21.31 -1.42
C MET A 275 -15.59 21.42 -0.06
N CYS A 276 -14.31 21.74 -0.07
CA CYS A 276 -13.54 21.92 1.16
C CYS A 276 -14.07 23.08 2.03
N LYS A 277 -14.50 24.19 1.41
CA LYS A 277 -15.10 25.32 2.13
C LYS A 277 -16.45 24.97 2.75
N VAL A 278 -17.29 24.20 2.03
CA VAL A 278 -18.57 23.73 2.56
C VAL A 278 -18.32 22.83 3.77
N LEU A 279 -17.37 21.89 3.67
CA LEU A 279 -16.99 21.04 4.79
C LEU A 279 -16.43 21.81 5.99
N ASP A 280 -15.57 22.80 5.76
CA ASP A 280 -15.02 23.66 6.81
C ASP A 280 -16.11 24.44 7.54
N ARG A 281 -17.06 25.00 6.80
CA ARG A 281 -18.24 25.69 7.36
C ARG A 281 -19.05 24.73 8.23
N ARG A 282 -19.41 23.55 7.69
CA ARG A 282 -20.18 22.54 8.40
C ARG A 282 -19.52 22.12 9.70
N PHE A 283 -18.23 21.84 9.67
CA PHE A 283 -17.48 21.44 10.88
C PHE A 283 -17.43 22.55 11.93
N LYS A 284 -17.46 23.82 11.52
CA LYS A 284 -17.59 24.98 12.45
C LYS A 284 -18.97 25.03 13.08
N GLU A 285 -20.01 24.90 12.28
CA GLU A 285 -21.42 24.90 12.74
C GLU A 285 -21.68 23.77 13.73
N ASP A 286 -21.12 22.58 13.47
CA ASP A 286 -21.23 21.39 14.32
C ASP A 286 -20.26 21.39 15.53
N GLY A 287 -19.42 22.41 15.68
CA GLY A 287 -18.51 22.59 16.82
C GLY A 287 -17.37 21.56 16.90
N ILE A 288 -17.00 20.95 15.78
CA ILE A 288 -15.91 19.97 15.72
C ILE A 288 -14.66 20.47 14.98
N ARG A 289 -14.73 21.62 14.30
CA ARG A 289 -13.62 22.14 13.48
C ARG A 289 -12.32 22.36 14.23
N ASN A 290 -12.39 22.74 15.48
CA ASN A 290 -11.23 22.96 16.34
C ASN A 290 -10.64 21.68 16.96
N LYS A 291 -11.29 20.53 16.76
CA LYS A 291 -10.85 19.24 17.27
C LYS A 291 -10.01 18.47 16.26
N VAL A 292 -10.09 18.82 14.97
CA VAL A 292 -9.39 18.16 13.87
C VAL A 292 -8.77 19.17 12.90
N HIS A 293 -7.66 18.80 12.29
CA HIS A 293 -7.01 19.55 11.22
C HIS A 293 -7.43 18.99 9.87
N PHE A 294 -7.50 19.85 8.85
CA PHE A 294 -7.68 19.39 7.48
C PHE A 294 -6.32 19.17 6.83
N SER A 295 -6.12 17.96 6.33
CA SER A 295 -5.02 17.59 5.45
C SER A 295 -5.56 17.61 4.02
N LEU A 296 -5.33 18.74 3.33
CA LEU A 296 -5.82 18.95 1.97
C LEU A 296 -4.78 18.47 0.94
N SER A 297 -5.25 18.30 -0.29
CA SER A 297 -4.43 17.92 -1.46
C SER A 297 -3.63 16.62 -1.29
N ASP A 298 -4.32 15.57 -0.93
CA ASP A 298 -3.81 14.20 -0.90
C ASP A 298 -3.62 13.69 -2.34
N ASN A 299 -2.58 14.18 -3.02
CA ASN A 299 -2.37 13.91 -4.46
C ASN A 299 -1.75 12.54 -4.71
N SER A 300 -2.23 11.83 -5.74
CA SER A 300 -1.68 10.56 -6.23
C SER A 300 -0.35 10.75 -6.95
N ASP A 301 -0.13 11.92 -7.55
CA ASP A 301 1.05 12.23 -8.36
C ASP A 301 2.21 12.71 -7.50
N GLY A 302 2.99 11.78 -6.99
CA GLY A 302 4.11 12.01 -6.09
C GLY A 302 5.32 12.72 -6.69
N GLY A 303 5.18 13.51 -7.78
CA GLY A 303 6.32 14.30 -8.22
C GLY A 303 6.51 14.60 -9.69
N THR A 304 5.57 14.29 -10.56
CA THR A 304 5.72 14.60 -11.99
C THR A 304 5.15 15.97 -12.40
N GLY A 305 4.79 16.80 -11.44
CA GLY A 305 4.73 18.25 -11.68
C GLY A 305 3.38 18.87 -11.93
N THR A 306 2.28 18.19 -11.68
CA THR A 306 0.96 18.85 -11.70
C THR A 306 0.30 18.83 -10.32
N HIS A 307 0.87 19.56 -9.38
CA HIS A 307 0.23 19.88 -8.10
C HIS A 307 -1.00 20.74 -8.35
N LYS A 308 -2.05 20.18 -8.96
CA LYS A 308 -3.24 20.93 -9.33
C LYS A 308 -4.03 21.46 -8.14
N TYR A 309 -3.81 20.88 -6.97
CA TYR A 309 -4.59 21.13 -5.76
C TYR A 309 -3.77 21.67 -4.58
N LEU A 310 -2.50 22.00 -4.81
CA LEU A 310 -1.64 22.69 -3.84
C LEU A 310 -1.78 24.20 -3.89
#